data_5bf5cb4f4ab34e3ba885a0111840bb7c
#
_entry.id   5bf5cb4f4ab34e3ba885a0111840bb7c
#
_cell.length_a   1.000
_cell.length_b   1.000
_cell.length_c   1.000
_cell.angle_alpha   90.00
_cell.angle_beta   90.00
_cell.angle_gamma   90.00
#
_symmetry.space_group_name_H-M   'P 1'
#
loop_
_entity.id
_entity.type
_entity.pdbx_description
1 polymer ?
#
loop_
_entity_poly.entity_id
_entity_poly.type
_entity_poly.pdbx_seq_one_letter_code
_entity_poly.pdbx_strand_id
1 'polypeptide(L)'
;MYRTNTCGELRLNHVGQKVTLAGWVQRSRKMGGMTFVDLRDRYGITQLVFNQETDADLCDKANKLGREYVIQVTGTVTERSSKNTNLPTGEIEIIAENLVVLHTAETPPFTIEDESDGGDDIRMQYRYLDLRRSVVRRNLELRHKMAFEVRRYLDELNFLEVETPVLIKSTPEGARDFVVPSRMNPGEFYALPQSPQTLKQLLMVSGFDRYFQIVKCFRDEDLRADRQPEFTQIDCEMSFVEQEDVLNIFEGMIKHLFKKIRGIEFNEPFLRMTWADAMKYYGSDKPDMRFGMKFVEMKDLTEGRNFVVFDSAEYVGGICAEGCATYTRKQLDELTEFVKRPQIGAKGLVYVRFDENGTPKSSVDKFYSADDLKKWGERFGAKPGDLLLILAGPAMKTRKALCELRLEMGSRLGL
;
A
#
# COMPACT_ATOMS: atom_id res chain seq x y z
N MET A 1 -26.32 -6.40 29.11
CA MET A 1 -25.11 -6.38 28.28
C MET A 1 -24.02 -7.19 28.98
N TYR A 2 -23.15 -7.87 28.25
CA TYR A 2 -22.06 -8.68 28.83
C TYR A 2 -20.87 -7.85 29.30
N ARG A 3 -20.83 -6.56 29.04
CA ARG A 3 -19.74 -5.66 29.46
C ARG A 3 -20.23 -4.25 29.72
N THR A 4 -19.58 -3.55 30.66
CA THR A 4 -19.77 -2.11 30.90
C THR A 4 -18.78 -1.29 30.09
N ASN A 5 -17.56 -1.82 29.89
CA ASN A 5 -16.45 -1.14 29.23
C ASN A 5 -15.77 -2.07 28.22
N THR A 6 -15.01 -1.48 27.29
CA THR A 6 -14.15 -2.22 26.36
C THR A 6 -12.75 -2.46 26.97
N CYS A 7 -12.02 -3.46 26.42
CA CYS A 7 -10.67 -3.75 26.87
C CYS A 7 -9.63 -2.69 26.45
N GLY A 8 -10.03 -1.65 25.72
CA GLY A 8 -9.12 -0.62 25.21
C GLY A 8 -9.33 0.78 25.80
N GLU A 9 -10.42 1.01 26.53
CA GLU A 9 -10.81 2.38 26.93
C GLU A 9 -10.37 2.80 28.34
N LEU A 10 -10.10 1.84 29.23
CA LEU A 10 -9.79 2.12 30.62
C LEU A 10 -8.43 2.84 30.79
N ARG A 11 -8.38 3.82 31.70
CA ARG A 11 -7.21 4.64 32.04
C ARG A 11 -7.18 4.91 33.54
N LEU A 12 -6.17 5.62 34.01
CA LEU A 12 -6.00 5.99 35.44
C LEU A 12 -7.21 6.71 36.06
N ASN A 13 -7.97 7.48 35.27
CA ASN A 13 -9.18 8.15 35.76
C ASN A 13 -10.35 7.19 36.04
N HIS A 14 -10.22 5.90 35.72
CA HIS A 14 -11.20 4.87 36.05
C HIS A 14 -10.81 4.06 37.32
N VAL A 15 -9.66 4.36 37.94
CA VAL A 15 -9.21 3.66 39.16
C VAL A 15 -10.29 3.78 40.24
N GLY A 16 -10.55 2.67 40.90
CA GLY A 16 -11.60 2.52 41.94
C GLY A 16 -12.99 2.18 41.39
N GLN A 17 -13.20 2.24 40.05
CA GLN A 17 -14.47 1.86 39.45
C GLN A 17 -14.61 0.35 39.31
N LYS A 18 -15.79 -0.17 39.59
CA LYS A 18 -16.17 -1.56 39.31
C LYS A 18 -16.65 -1.68 37.86
N VAL A 19 -15.99 -2.54 37.09
CA VAL A 19 -16.26 -2.73 35.65
C VAL A 19 -16.48 -4.20 35.34
N THR A 20 -17.20 -4.46 34.24
CA THR A 20 -17.33 -5.78 33.65
C THR A 20 -16.77 -5.75 32.25
N LEU A 21 -15.78 -6.60 31.95
CA LEU A 21 -15.18 -6.78 30.64
C LEU A 21 -15.58 -8.14 30.08
N ALA A 22 -15.67 -8.23 28.74
CA ALA A 22 -15.83 -9.49 28.02
C ALA A 22 -14.94 -9.49 26.76
N GLY A 23 -14.28 -10.60 26.51
CA GLY A 23 -13.32 -10.71 25.40
C GLY A 23 -12.71 -12.10 25.30
N TRP A 24 -11.62 -12.16 24.55
CA TRP A 24 -10.82 -13.37 24.34
C TRP A 24 -9.56 -13.35 25.20
N VAL A 25 -9.23 -14.48 25.81
CA VAL A 25 -7.98 -14.67 26.54
C VAL A 25 -6.83 -14.73 25.54
N GLN A 26 -6.02 -13.69 25.48
CA GLN A 26 -4.83 -13.67 24.64
C GLN A 26 -3.69 -14.46 25.27
N ARG A 27 -3.46 -14.24 26.57
CA ARG A 27 -2.36 -14.87 27.31
C ARG A 27 -2.73 -15.02 28.78
N SER A 28 -2.31 -16.14 29.39
CA SER A 28 -2.39 -16.37 30.83
C SER A 28 -1.01 -16.70 31.39
N ARG A 29 -0.65 -16.14 32.53
CA ARG A 29 0.66 -16.28 33.17
C ARG A 29 0.48 -16.47 34.66
N LYS A 30 1.13 -17.49 35.25
CA LYS A 30 1.17 -17.72 36.67
C LYS A 30 2.47 -17.17 37.28
N MET A 31 2.39 -16.36 38.30
CA MET A 31 3.54 -15.77 38.99
C MET A 31 3.24 -15.58 40.48
N GLY A 32 3.93 -16.31 41.33
CA GLY A 32 3.95 -16.04 42.78
C GLY A 32 2.59 -16.01 43.48
N GLY A 33 1.70 -17.00 43.24
CA GLY A 33 0.35 -17.03 43.83
C GLY A 33 -0.66 -16.13 43.11
N MET A 34 -0.28 -15.47 42.03
CA MET A 34 -1.17 -14.67 41.19
C MET A 34 -1.26 -15.23 39.77
N THR A 35 -2.40 -15.07 39.16
CA THR A 35 -2.61 -15.34 37.71
C THR A 35 -2.95 -14.06 37.01
N PHE A 36 -2.14 -13.74 36.01
CA PHE A 36 -2.34 -12.59 35.14
C PHE A 36 -2.93 -13.07 33.81
N VAL A 37 -4.02 -12.44 33.38
CA VAL A 37 -4.68 -12.76 32.12
C VAL A 37 -4.78 -11.49 31.28
N ASP A 38 -4.21 -11.52 30.08
CA ASP A 38 -4.40 -10.46 29.10
C ASP A 38 -5.71 -10.74 28.34
N LEU A 39 -6.73 -9.96 28.62
CA LEU A 39 -8.05 -10.02 27.96
C LEU A 39 -8.08 -9.05 26.80
N ARG A 40 -8.44 -9.55 25.61
CA ARG A 40 -8.45 -8.78 24.37
C ARG A 40 -9.88 -8.69 23.83
N ASP A 41 -10.23 -7.52 23.33
CA ASP A 41 -11.36 -7.33 22.44
C ASP A 41 -10.95 -6.56 21.18
N ARG A 42 -11.91 -6.06 20.39
CA ARG A 42 -11.63 -5.25 19.20
C ARG A 42 -10.86 -3.96 19.53
N TYR A 43 -11.05 -3.40 20.72
CA TYR A 43 -10.60 -2.05 21.08
C TYR A 43 -9.24 -2.05 21.76
N GLY A 44 -8.82 -3.19 22.32
CA GLY A 44 -7.53 -3.28 22.98
C GLY A 44 -7.36 -4.50 23.87
N ILE A 45 -6.41 -4.38 24.80
CA ILE A 45 -6.02 -5.43 25.75
C ILE A 45 -6.02 -4.82 27.13
N THR A 46 -6.62 -5.50 28.11
CA THR A 46 -6.55 -5.13 29.54
C THR A 46 -6.04 -6.32 30.34
N GLN A 47 -5.12 -6.09 31.26
CA GLN A 47 -4.64 -7.10 32.19
C GLN A 47 -5.65 -7.31 33.32
N LEU A 48 -5.96 -8.56 33.57
CA LEU A 48 -6.73 -9.03 34.71
C LEU A 48 -5.80 -9.70 35.72
N VAL A 49 -6.06 -9.51 37.01
CA VAL A 49 -5.29 -10.11 38.10
C VAL A 49 -6.20 -10.93 38.96
N PHE A 50 -5.80 -12.18 39.18
CA PHE A 50 -6.47 -13.14 40.07
C PHE A 50 -5.45 -13.49 41.16
N ASN A 51 -5.79 -13.26 42.43
CA ASN A 51 -4.90 -13.48 43.57
C ASN A 51 -5.40 -14.66 44.40
N GLN A 52 -4.55 -15.66 44.59
CA GLN A 52 -4.84 -16.88 45.32
C GLN A 52 -5.10 -16.59 46.82
N GLU A 53 -4.44 -15.58 47.39
CA GLU A 53 -4.64 -15.20 48.80
C GLU A 53 -6.00 -14.55 49.04
N THR A 54 -6.56 -13.88 48.03
CA THR A 54 -7.86 -13.21 48.14
C THR A 54 -9.01 -14.15 47.82
N ASP A 55 -8.89 -14.95 46.76
CA ASP A 55 -9.89 -15.92 46.31
C ASP A 55 -9.19 -17.08 45.56
N ALA A 56 -8.96 -18.18 46.28
CA ALA A 56 -8.26 -19.34 45.73
C ALA A 56 -9.07 -20.04 44.62
N ASP A 57 -10.39 -20.14 44.79
CA ASP A 57 -11.26 -20.80 43.82
C ASP A 57 -11.33 -20.03 42.51
N LEU A 58 -11.40 -18.70 42.57
CA LEU A 58 -11.38 -17.82 41.41
C LEU A 58 -10.04 -17.89 40.68
N CYS A 59 -8.92 -17.90 41.44
CA CYS A 59 -7.59 -18.05 40.89
C CYS A 59 -7.41 -19.42 40.21
N ASP A 60 -7.92 -20.49 40.79
CA ASP A 60 -7.87 -21.84 40.20
C ASP A 60 -8.73 -21.96 38.93
N LYS A 61 -9.84 -21.24 38.83
CA LYS A 61 -10.60 -21.12 37.59
C LYS A 61 -9.78 -20.38 36.53
N ALA A 62 -9.13 -19.26 36.90
CA ALA A 62 -8.30 -18.50 35.98
C ALA A 62 -7.07 -19.29 35.48
N ASN A 63 -6.53 -20.17 36.32
CA ASN A 63 -5.44 -21.08 35.97
C ASN A 63 -5.77 -22.11 34.89
N LYS A 64 -7.04 -22.39 34.64
CA LYS A 64 -7.54 -23.33 33.63
C LYS A 64 -7.90 -22.64 32.32
N LEU A 65 -7.74 -21.33 32.23
CA LEU A 65 -8.04 -20.59 31.01
C LEU A 65 -7.05 -20.90 29.90
N GLY A 66 -7.55 -21.34 28.76
CA GLY A 66 -6.81 -21.52 27.52
C GLY A 66 -6.79 -20.24 26.66
N ARG A 67 -5.88 -20.18 25.72
CA ARG A 67 -5.86 -19.12 24.71
C ARG A 67 -7.17 -19.12 23.93
N GLU A 68 -7.63 -17.91 23.60
CA GLU A 68 -8.87 -17.64 22.83
C GLU A 68 -10.18 -18.10 23.51
N TYR A 69 -10.13 -18.55 24.78
CA TYR A 69 -11.36 -18.71 25.55
C TYR A 69 -12.10 -17.37 25.64
N VAL A 70 -13.41 -17.40 25.50
CA VAL A 70 -14.28 -16.23 25.67
C VAL A 70 -14.70 -16.15 27.13
N ILE A 71 -14.35 -15.07 27.79
CA ILE A 71 -14.63 -14.88 29.18
C ILE A 71 -15.31 -13.54 29.45
N GLN A 72 -16.05 -13.49 30.55
CA GLN A 72 -16.56 -12.27 31.17
C GLN A 72 -15.94 -12.18 32.56
N VAL A 73 -15.38 -11.00 32.90
CA VAL A 73 -14.79 -10.74 34.20
C VAL A 73 -15.35 -9.45 34.77
N THR A 74 -15.79 -9.50 36.03
CA THR A 74 -16.15 -8.31 36.81
C THR A 74 -15.06 -8.09 37.86
N GLY A 75 -14.64 -6.84 38.03
CA GLY A 75 -13.61 -6.50 39.01
C GLY A 75 -13.42 -4.99 39.13
N THR A 76 -12.49 -4.61 39.98
CA THR A 76 -12.16 -3.21 40.28
C THR A 76 -10.91 -2.78 39.53
N VAL A 77 -10.95 -1.62 38.87
CA VAL A 77 -9.83 -1.00 38.19
C VAL A 77 -8.81 -0.51 39.23
N THR A 78 -7.56 -0.91 39.08
CA THR A 78 -6.46 -0.47 39.92
C THR A 78 -5.26 0.02 39.10
N GLU A 79 -4.40 0.85 39.68
CA GLU A 79 -3.15 1.23 39.04
C GLU A 79 -2.15 0.06 39.14
N ARG A 80 -1.46 -0.23 38.04
CA ARG A 80 -0.45 -1.28 37.96
C ARG A 80 0.80 -0.87 38.75
N SER A 81 1.36 -1.80 39.51
CA SER A 81 2.65 -1.64 40.16
C SER A 81 3.81 -1.58 39.15
N SER A 82 3.69 -2.34 38.03
CA SER A 82 4.65 -2.33 36.92
C SER A 82 3.93 -1.90 35.65
N LYS A 83 4.12 -0.65 35.22
CA LYS A 83 3.47 -0.06 34.06
C LYS A 83 4.03 -0.63 32.76
N ASN A 84 3.16 -0.88 31.77
CA ASN A 84 3.52 -1.33 30.44
C ASN A 84 3.25 -0.23 29.41
N THR A 85 4.29 0.47 29.02
CA THR A 85 4.19 1.59 28.05
C THR A 85 3.79 1.19 26.63
N ASN A 86 3.84 -0.12 26.31
CA ASN A 86 3.46 -0.64 24.98
C ASN A 86 1.95 -0.80 24.81
N LEU A 87 1.17 -0.67 25.88
CA LEU A 87 -0.29 -0.79 25.85
C LEU A 87 -0.94 0.53 26.27
N PRO A 88 -1.97 1.01 25.57
CA PRO A 88 -2.73 2.19 26.00
C PRO A 88 -3.37 2.06 27.39
N THR A 89 -3.69 0.83 27.81
CA THR A 89 -4.24 0.46 29.13
C THR A 89 -3.15 0.00 30.11
N GLY A 90 -1.88 0.12 29.74
CA GLY A 90 -0.76 -0.47 30.48
C GLY A 90 -0.45 0.18 31.83
N GLU A 91 -1.13 1.26 32.20
CA GLU A 91 -1.04 1.87 33.52
C GLU A 91 -2.01 1.29 34.55
N ILE A 92 -3.03 0.55 34.07
CA ILE A 92 -4.08 -0.03 34.93
C ILE A 92 -4.17 -1.54 34.76
N GLU A 93 -4.78 -2.18 35.70
CA GLU A 93 -5.17 -3.58 35.70
C GLU A 93 -6.51 -3.74 36.42
N ILE A 94 -7.16 -4.89 36.25
CA ILE A 94 -8.42 -5.21 36.90
C ILE A 94 -8.16 -6.29 37.95
N ILE A 95 -8.42 -5.97 39.21
CA ILE A 95 -8.49 -7.00 40.26
C ILE A 95 -9.83 -7.72 40.09
N ALA A 96 -9.75 -8.98 39.66
CA ALA A 96 -10.94 -9.77 39.35
C ALA A 96 -11.66 -10.21 40.62
N GLU A 97 -12.99 -10.06 40.59
CA GLU A 97 -13.90 -10.48 41.66
C GLU A 97 -14.85 -11.59 41.22
N ASN A 98 -15.08 -11.70 39.89
CA ASN A 98 -15.89 -12.75 39.33
C ASN A 98 -15.40 -13.11 37.91
N LEU A 99 -15.47 -14.41 37.58
CA LEU A 99 -15.07 -14.95 36.29
C LEU A 99 -16.14 -15.92 35.77
N VAL A 100 -16.65 -15.66 34.58
CA VAL A 100 -17.53 -16.56 33.84
C VAL A 100 -16.85 -16.95 32.54
N VAL A 101 -16.67 -18.25 32.31
CA VAL A 101 -16.23 -18.77 31.01
C VAL A 101 -17.48 -18.87 30.13
N LEU A 102 -17.58 -18.02 29.14
CA LEU A 102 -18.71 -17.99 28.19
C LEU A 102 -18.56 -19.08 27.14
N HIS A 103 -17.32 -19.31 26.68
CA HIS A 103 -17.01 -20.38 25.73
C HIS A 103 -15.54 -20.79 25.83
N THR A 104 -15.29 -22.08 25.67
CA THR A 104 -13.94 -22.63 25.52
C THR A 104 -13.52 -22.60 24.06
N ALA A 105 -12.23 -22.71 23.79
CA ALA A 105 -11.66 -22.79 22.44
C ALA A 105 -10.58 -23.87 22.37
N GLU A 106 -10.39 -24.47 21.23
CA GLU A 106 -9.20 -25.27 20.93
C GLU A 106 -7.98 -24.35 20.81
N THR A 107 -6.79 -24.93 20.94
CA THR A 107 -5.54 -24.19 20.75
C THR A 107 -5.44 -23.67 19.32
N PRO A 108 -5.29 -22.36 19.11
CA PRO A 108 -5.16 -21.81 17.75
C PRO A 108 -3.95 -22.38 17.01
N PRO A 109 -4.03 -22.56 15.68
CA PRO A 109 -2.94 -23.12 14.88
C PRO A 109 -1.72 -22.18 14.76
N PHE A 110 -1.85 -20.93 15.18
CA PHE A 110 -0.77 -19.94 15.26
C PHE A 110 -1.06 -18.92 16.36
N THR A 111 -0.05 -18.20 16.79
CA THR A 111 -0.17 -17.15 17.79
C THR A 111 -0.86 -15.91 17.21
N ILE A 112 -1.95 -15.45 17.85
CA ILE A 112 -2.72 -14.28 17.43
C ILE A 112 -2.09 -13.01 18.02
N GLU A 113 -0.92 -12.66 17.51
CA GLU A 113 -0.13 -11.47 17.86
C GLU A 113 0.35 -10.78 16.58
N ASP A 114 0.79 -9.53 16.65
CA ASP A 114 1.23 -8.78 15.47
C ASP A 114 2.43 -9.45 14.79
N GLU A 115 3.38 -9.98 15.57
CA GLU A 115 4.42 -10.89 15.12
C GLU A 115 3.95 -12.34 15.34
N SER A 116 3.38 -12.93 14.32
CA SER A 116 2.83 -14.29 14.37
C SER A 116 3.86 -15.32 13.92
N ASP A 117 3.84 -16.49 14.55
CA ASP A 117 4.59 -17.70 14.14
C ASP A 117 3.94 -18.45 12.97
N GLY A 118 2.73 -18.03 12.54
CA GLY A 118 2.02 -18.60 11.40
C GLY A 118 2.51 -18.05 10.06
N GLY A 119 2.87 -18.95 9.12
CA GLY A 119 3.13 -18.60 7.72
C GLY A 119 1.87 -18.12 6.99
N ASP A 120 2.04 -17.59 5.77
CA ASP A 120 0.93 -17.02 5.00
C ASP A 120 -0.18 -18.05 4.72
N ASP A 121 0.18 -19.29 4.37
CA ASP A 121 -0.78 -20.33 4.03
C ASP A 121 -1.72 -20.65 5.19
N ILE A 122 -1.17 -20.87 6.39
CA ILE A 122 -1.99 -21.19 7.57
C ILE A 122 -2.83 -20.00 8.01
N ARG A 123 -2.32 -18.77 7.89
CA ARG A 123 -3.09 -17.55 8.17
C ARG A 123 -4.22 -17.32 7.15
N MET A 124 -4.03 -17.70 5.90
CA MET A 124 -5.10 -17.67 4.89
C MET A 124 -6.14 -18.74 5.15
N GLN A 125 -5.75 -19.95 5.52
CA GLN A 125 -6.66 -21.04 5.87
C GLN A 125 -7.55 -20.68 7.07
N TYR A 126 -6.96 -20.07 8.10
CA TYR A 126 -7.65 -19.61 9.30
C TYR A 126 -7.81 -18.09 9.35
N ARG A 127 -8.26 -17.50 8.24
CA ARG A 127 -8.33 -16.06 8.07
C ARG A 127 -9.13 -15.35 9.16
N TYR A 128 -10.17 -15.97 9.69
CA TYR A 128 -10.97 -15.44 10.79
C TYR A 128 -10.20 -15.28 12.11
N LEU A 129 -9.15 -16.06 12.34
CA LEU A 129 -8.21 -15.87 13.46
C LEU A 129 -7.19 -14.78 13.14
N ASP A 130 -6.65 -14.75 11.93
CA ASP A 130 -5.72 -13.73 11.48
C ASP A 130 -6.34 -12.32 11.54
N LEU A 131 -7.64 -12.18 11.29
CA LEU A 131 -8.38 -10.94 11.42
C LEU A 131 -8.44 -10.40 12.87
N ARG A 132 -8.15 -11.21 13.89
CA ARG A 132 -8.02 -10.77 15.29
C ARG A 132 -6.71 -10.03 15.57
N ARG A 133 -5.70 -10.16 14.69
CA ARG A 133 -4.43 -9.44 14.82
C ARG A 133 -4.63 -7.95 14.56
N SER A 134 -3.96 -7.10 15.36
CA SER A 134 -4.16 -5.66 15.28
C SER A 134 -3.70 -5.08 13.94
N VAL A 135 -2.67 -5.65 13.31
CA VAL A 135 -2.15 -5.23 12.00
C VAL A 135 -3.24 -5.36 10.92
N VAL A 136 -3.89 -6.54 10.84
CA VAL A 136 -4.93 -6.81 9.82
C VAL A 136 -6.20 -6.02 10.12
N ARG A 137 -6.60 -5.95 11.40
CA ARG A 137 -7.76 -5.18 11.83
C ARG A 137 -7.62 -3.70 11.48
N ARG A 138 -6.46 -3.08 11.74
CA ARG A 138 -6.20 -1.67 11.41
C ARG A 138 -6.36 -1.39 9.92
N ASN A 139 -6.01 -2.33 9.03
CA ASN A 139 -6.23 -2.18 7.60
C ASN A 139 -7.73 -2.13 7.25
N LEU A 140 -8.55 -2.97 7.89
CA LEU A 140 -10.01 -2.94 7.69
C LEU A 140 -10.64 -1.65 8.26
N GLU A 141 -10.18 -1.20 9.42
CA GLU A 141 -10.61 0.07 10.03
C GLU A 141 -10.22 1.27 9.15
N LEU A 142 -9.01 1.26 8.58
CA LEU A 142 -8.55 2.27 7.62
C LEU A 142 -9.46 2.29 6.39
N ARG A 143 -9.74 1.12 5.80
CA ARG A 143 -10.63 0.99 4.65
C ARG A 143 -12.04 1.51 4.96
N HIS A 144 -12.58 1.17 6.12
CA HIS A 144 -13.88 1.66 6.57
C HIS A 144 -13.91 3.19 6.66
N LYS A 145 -12.93 3.78 7.35
CA LYS A 145 -12.80 5.24 7.49
C LYS A 145 -12.65 5.92 6.13
N MET A 146 -11.83 5.36 5.25
CA MET A 146 -11.62 5.89 3.90
C MET A 146 -12.93 5.91 3.11
N ALA A 147 -13.68 4.81 3.09
CA ALA A 147 -14.97 4.74 2.38
C ALA A 147 -16.00 5.74 2.95
N PHE A 148 -16.00 5.93 4.28
CA PHE A 148 -16.88 6.90 4.93
C PHE A 148 -16.53 8.35 4.57
N GLU A 149 -15.24 8.70 4.56
CA GLU A 149 -14.79 10.04 4.18
C GLU A 149 -14.98 10.33 2.68
N VAL A 150 -14.87 9.32 1.80
CA VAL A 150 -15.23 9.46 0.38
C VAL A 150 -16.69 9.85 0.23
N ARG A 151 -17.62 9.12 0.92
CA ARG A 151 -19.05 9.44 0.89
C ARG A 151 -19.32 10.86 1.36
N ARG A 152 -18.71 11.26 2.48
CA ARG A 152 -18.87 12.63 3.01
C ARG A 152 -18.41 13.67 2.01
N TYR A 153 -17.22 13.50 1.45
CA TYR A 153 -16.64 14.46 0.50
C TYR A 153 -17.50 14.62 -0.76
N LEU A 154 -17.98 13.49 -1.32
CA LEU A 154 -18.79 13.51 -2.54
C LEU A 154 -20.21 14.02 -2.28
N ASP A 155 -20.80 13.70 -1.14
CA ASP A 155 -22.10 14.23 -0.70
C ASP A 155 -22.06 15.75 -0.55
N GLU A 156 -21.01 16.30 0.08
CA GLU A 156 -20.78 17.78 0.20
C GLU A 156 -20.68 18.47 -1.17
N LEU A 157 -20.31 17.74 -2.23
CA LEU A 157 -20.27 18.20 -3.62
C LEU A 157 -21.55 17.87 -4.42
N ASN A 158 -22.62 17.46 -3.74
CA ASN A 158 -23.91 17.08 -4.33
C ASN A 158 -23.84 15.89 -5.30
N PHE A 159 -22.96 14.92 -5.06
CA PHE A 159 -23.02 13.64 -5.73
C PHE A 159 -24.07 12.75 -5.06
N LEU A 160 -24.84 12.07 -5.86
CA LEU A 160 -25.83 11.09 -5.38
C LEU A 160 -25.23 9.67 -5.47
N GLU A 161 -25.19 8.95 -4.34
CA GLU A 161 -24.80 7.53 -4.33
C GLU A 161 -25.96 6.68 -4.84
N VAL A 162 -25.74 5.97 -5.97
CA VAL A 162 -26.76 5.09 -6.57
C VAL A 162 -26.18 3.71 -6.76
N GLU A 163 -26.80 2.70 -6.10
CA GLU A 163 -26.47 1.29 -6.32
C GLU A 163 -27.01 0.82 -7.67
N THR A 164 -26.15 0.22 -8.46
CA THR A 164 -26.49 -0.35 -9.77
C THR A 164 -26.58 -1.88 -9.70
N PRO A 165 -27.39 -2.53 -10.56
CA PRO A 165 -27.46 -3.99 -10.65
C PRO A 165 -26.09 -4.64 -10.88
N VAL A 166 -25.88 -5.80 -10.23
CA VAL A 166 -24.67 -6.63 -10.39
C VAL A 166 -24.88 -7.73 -11.41
N LEU A 167 -26.09 -8.28 -11.54
CA LEU A 167 -26.44 -9.26 -12.58
C LEU A 167 -26.89 -8.49 -13.83
N ILE A 168 -25.98 -8.29 -14.76
CA ILE A 168 -26.21 -7.47 -15.97
C ILE A 168 -25.99 -8.29 -17.25
N LYS A 169 -26.27 -7.67 -18.38
CA LYS A 169 -25.87 -8.18 -19.68
C LYS A 169 -24.37 -7.91 -19.89
N SER A 170 -23.67 -8.86 -20.53
CA SER A 170 -22.27 -8.66 -20.91
C SER A 170 -22.07 -7.35 -21.69
N THR A 171 -21.03 -6.60 -21.30
CA THR A 171 -20.63 -5.35 -21.97
C THR A 171 -19.15 -5.43 -22.34
N PRO A 172 -18.75 -5.04 -23.56
CA PRO A 172 -17.37 -5.14 -24.01
C PRO A 172 -16.52 -4.01 -23.42
N GLU A 173 -15.97 -4.21 -22.22
CA GLU A 173 -15.15 -3.20 -21.51
C GLU A 173 -13.64 -3.51 -21.50
N GLY A 174 -13.18 -4.48 -22.31
CA GLY A 174 -11.77 -4.77 -22.51
C GLY A 174 -11.19 -5.95 -21.72
N ALA A 175 -11.82 -6.41 -20.63
CA ALA A 175 -11.53 -7.67 -19.95
C ALA A 175 -12.52 -8.76 -20.35
N ARG A 176 -12.28 -10.02 -19.93
CA ARG A 176 -13.28 -11.06 -20.00
C ARG A 176 -14.24 -10.93 -18.81
N ASP A 177 -15.52 -11.26 -19.07
CA ASP A 177 -16.54 -11.25 -18.03
C ASP A 177 -16.55 -12.55 -17.24
N PHE A 178 -16.79 -12.46 -15.94
CA PHE A 178 -17.32 -13.59 -15.18
C PHE A 178 -18.80 -13.72 -15.48
N VAL A 179 -19.27 -14.92 -15.77
CA VAL A 179 -20.66 -15.20 -16.13
C VAL A 179 -21.36 -16.06 -15.10
N VAL A 180 -22.66 -15.78 -14.90
CA VAL A 180 -23.53 -16.54 -14.00
C VAL A 180 -24.66 -17.16 -14.83
N PRO A 181 -24.80 -18.49 -14.86
CA PRO A 181 -25.85 -19.12 -15.64
C PRO A 181 -27.26 -18.75 -15.12
N SER A 182 -28.16 -18.47 -16.05
CA SER A 182 -29.56 -18.20 -15.72
C SER A 182 -30.30 -19.51 -15.50
N ARG A 183 -30.87 -19.69 -14.31
CA ARG A 183 -31.74 -20.83 -14.04
C ARG A 183 -33.09 -20.74 -14.77
N MET A 184 -33.58 -19.51 -14.97
CA MET A 184 -34.89 -19.27 -15.58
C MET A 184 -34.87 -19.38 -17.11
N ASN A 185 -33.74 -19.08 -17.72
CA ASN A 185 -33.55 -19.07 -19.17
C ASN A 185 -32.41 -20.01 -19.54
N PRO A 186 -32.68 -21.29 -19.85
CA PRO A 186 -31.67 -22.28 -20.22
C PRO A 186 -30.81 -21.81 -21.41
N GLY A 187 -29.48 -21.86 -21.27
CA GLY A 187 -28.52 -21.42 -22.27
C GLY A 187 -28.18 -19.93 -22.24
N GLU A 188 -28.81 -19.15 -21.36
CA GLU A 188 -28.49 -17.73 -21.14
C GLU A 188 -27.68 -17.50 -19.87
N PHE A 189 -26.96 -16.37 -19.84
CA PHE A 189 -26.06 -16.01 -18.73
C PHE A 189 -26.20 -14.53 -18.40
N TYR A 190 -26.09 -14.23 -17.11
CA TYR A 190 -25.75 -12.89 -16.62
C TYR A 190 -24.24 -12.72 -16.63
N ALA A 191 -23.78 -11.51 -16.79
CA ALA A 191 -22.39 -11.13 -16.56
C ALA A 191 -22.25 -10.35 -15.24
N LEU A 192 -21.10 -10.50 -14.57
CA LEU A 192 -20.73 -9.63 -13.47
C LEU A 192 -20.05 -8.36 -14.03
N PRO A 193 -20.34 -7.16 -13.52
CA PRO A 193 -19.87 -5.92 -14.13
C PRO A 193 -18.36 -5.73 -13.97
N GLN A 194 -17.68 -5.38 -15.05
CA GLN A 194 -16.29 -4.92 -15.02
C GLN A 194 -16.18 -3.50 -14.44
N SER A 195 -17.21 -2.70 -14.66
CA SER A 195 -17.53 -1.42 -14.03
C SER A 195 -19.02 -1.14 -14.27
N PRO A 196 -19.65 -0.19 -13.58
CA PRO A 196 -21.05 0.20 -13.86
C PRO A 196 -21.18 1.16 -15.06
N GLN A 197 -20.30 1.06 -16.07
CA GLN A 197 -20.14 2.05 -17.14
C GLN A 197 -21.45 2.38 -17.88
N THR A 198 -22.15 1.38 -18.37
CA THR A 198 -23.43 1.60 -19.10
C THR A 198 -24.49 2.22 -18.19
N LEU A 199 -24.56 1.76 -16.95
CA LEU A 199 -25.59 2.19 -16.00
C LEU A 199 -25.38 3.62 -15.54
N LYS A 200 -24.13 4.03 -15.24
CA LYS A 200 -23.84 5.42 -14.90
C LYS A 200 -24.07 6.39 -16.05
N GLN A 201 -23.80 5.99 -17.28
CA GLN A 201 -24.16 6.79 -18.47
C GLN A 201 -25.68 6.97 -18.58
N LEU A 202 -26.46 5.91 -18.32
CA LEU A 202 -27.93 6.01 -18.31
C LEU A 202 -28.43 6.94 -17.19
N LEU A 203 -27.78 6.99 -16.03
CA LEU A 203 -28.07 7.95 -14.97
C LEU A 203 -27.82 9.38 -15.45
N MET A 204 -26.71 9.65 -16.17
CA MET A 204 -26.46 10.98 -16.75
C MET A 204 -27.55 11.37 -17.77
N VAL A 205 -27.92 10.45 -18.66
CA VAL A 205 -29.04 10.67 -19.61
C VAL A 205 -30.36 10.92 -18.88
N SER A 206 -30.55 10.34 -17.70
CA SER A 206 -31.73 10.51 -16.85
C SER A 206 -31.70 11.81 -16.02
N GLY A 207 -30.67 12.63 -16.14
CA GLY A 207 -30.56 13.95 -15.50
C GLY A 207 -30.03 13.91 -14.05
N PHE A 208 -29.26 12.90 -13.67
CA PHE A 208 -28.69 12.81 -12.32
C PHE A 208 -27.44 13.69 -12.11
N ASP A 209 -26.90 14.32 -13.10
CA ASP A 209 -25.78 15.28 -13.12
C ASP A 209 -24.50 14.83 -12.41
N ARG A 210 -24.57 14.34 -11.18
CA ARG A 210 -23.44 13.88 -10.36
C ARG A 210 -23.80 12.58 -9.66
N TYR A 211 -23.16 11.52 -10.06
CA TYR A 211 -23.33 10.17 -9.53
C TYR A 211 -22.03 9.67 -8.94
N PHE A 212 -22.12 8.88 -7.89
CA PHE A 212 -21.02 8.02 -7.45
C PHE A 212 -21.52 6.68 -6.89
N GLN A 213 -20.62 5.72 -6.81
CA GLN A 213 -20.83 4.45 -6.12
C GLN A 213 -19.50 3.88 -5.64
N ILE A 214 -19.47 3.29 -4.44
CA ILE A 214 -18.36 2.44 -3.99
C ILE A 214 -18.74 1.01 -4.35
N VAL A 215 -18.30 0.54 -5.52
CA VAL A 215 -18.83 -0.63 -6.20
C VAL A 215 -17.81 -1.76 -6.32
N LYS A 216 -18.30 -3.00 -6.23
CA LYS A 216 -17.53 -4.20 -6.60
C LYS A 216 -17.49 -4.35 -8.11
N CYS A 217 -16.28 -4.56 -8.63
CA CYS A 217 -16.00 -4.80 -10.04
C CYS A 217 -15.29 -6.13 -10.21
N PHE A 218 -15.53 -6.78 -11.36
CA PHE A 218 -15.08 -8.14 -11.65
C PHE A 218 -14.40 -8.17 -13.02
N ARG A 219 -13.17 -8.69 -13.09
CA ARG A 219 -12.42 -8.82 -14.35
C ARG A 219 -11.69 -10.15 -14.36
N ASP A 220 -11.98 -10.99 -15.36
CA ASP A 220 -11.27 -12.25 -15.56
C ASP A 220 -9.98 -11.99 -16.36
N GLU A 221 -8.99 -11.53 -15.67
CA GLU A 221 -7.65 -11.19 -16.17
C GLU A 221 -6.55 -11.89 -15.37
N ASP A 222 -5.34 -11.95 -15.93
CA ASP A 222 -4.18 -12.49 -15.25
C ASP A 222 -3.87 -11.69 -13.97
N LEU A 223 -3.63 -12.43 -12.89
CA LEU A 223 -3.28 -11.84 -11.60
C LEU A 223 -1.92 -11.16 -11.66
N ARG A 224 -1.82 -10.01 -11.01
CA ARG A 224 -0.56 -9.29 -10.77
C ARG A 224 -0.51 -8.85 -9.30
N ALA A 225 0.64 -8.33 -8.86
CA ALA A 225 0.82 -7.92 -7.46
C ALA A 225 -0.27 -6.96 -6.96
N ASP A 226 -0.76 -6.06 -7.83
CA ASP A 226 -1.77 -5.03 -7.54
C ASP A 226 -3.13 -5.28 -8.20
N ARG A 227 -3.34 -6.43 -8.87
CA ARG A 227 -4.58 -6.74 -9.59
C ARG A 227 -5.21 -8.00 -9.06
N GLN A 228 -6.49 -7.89 -8.71
CA GLN A 228 -7.34 -8.98 -8.27
C GLN A 228 -8.54 -9.11 -9.21
N PRO A 229 -9.11 -10.32 -9.39
CA PRO A 229 -10.27 -10.54 -10.25
C PRO A 229 -11.53 -9.86 -9.71
N GLU A 230 -11.60 -9.65 -8.39
CA GLU A 230 -12.62 -8.88 -7.69
C GLU A 230 -11.96 -7.72 -6.94
N PHE A 231 -12.40 -6.50 -7.21
CA PHE A 231 -11.87 -5.30 -6.57
C PHE A 231 -12.97 -4.26 -6.36
N THR A 232 -12.66 -3.19 -5.63
CA THR A 232 -13.60 -2.10 -5.36
C THR A 232 -13.14 -0.83 -6.06
N GLN A 233 -14.07 -0.17 -6.76
CA GLN A 233 -13.88 1.17 -7.32
C GLN A 233 -14.64 2.21 -6.50
N ILE A 234 -14.07 3.40 -6.42
CA ILE A 234 -14.84 4.63 -6.19
C ILE A 234 -15.17 5.13 -7.59
N ASP A 235 -16.37 4.84 -8.05
CA ASP A 235 -16.82 5.16 -9.39
C ASP A 235 -17.66 6.43 -9.36
N CYS A 236 -17.38 7.37 -10.26
CA CYS A 236 -18.07 8.64 -10.35
C CYS A 236 -18.39 8.96 -11.80
N GLU A 237 -19.49 9.71 -12.02
CA GLU A 237 -19.82 10.27 -13.32
C GLU A 237 -20.43 11.66 -13.15
N MET A 238 -20.14 12.58 -14.07
CA MET A 238 -20.60 13.96 -14.02
C MET A 238 -21.03 14.46 -15.39
N SER A 239 -22.10 15.26 -15.43
CA SER A 239 -22.54 15.99 -16.60
C SER A 239 -22.05 17.44 -16.57
N PHE A 240 -22.00 18.10 -17.74
CA PHE A 240 -21.68 19.51 -17.90
C PHE A 240 -20.34 19.94 -17.30
N VAL A 241 -19.30 19.13 -17.49
CA VAL A 241 -17.95 19.34 -16.94
C VAL A 241 -16.88 19.19 -18.02
N GLU A 242 -15.79 19.89 -17.84
CA GLU A 242 -14.56 19.79 -18.60
C GLU A 242 -13.50 18.96 -17.84
N GLN A 243 -12.39 18.66 -18.49
CA GLN A 243 -11.28 17.89 -17.89
C GLN A 243 -10.81 18.42 -16.56
N GLU A 244 -10.63 19.74 -16.45
CA GLU A 244 -10.12 20.37 -15.22
C GLU A 244 -11.11 20.27 -14.06
N ASP A 245 -12.42 20.27 -14.32
CA ASP A 245 -13.43 20.07 -13.28
C ASP A 245 -13.29 18.67 -12.65
N VAL A 246 -13.12 17.64 -13.48
CA VAL A 246 -12.89 16.26 -13.02
C VAL A 246 -11.61 16.18 -12.20
N LEU A 247 -10.51 16.73 -12.72
CA LEU A 247 -9.21 16.69 -12.05
C LEU A 247 -9.25 17.40 -10.69
N ASN A 248 -9.90 18.56 -10.61
CA ASN A 248 -10.00 19.33 -9.38
C ASN A 248 -10.82 18.61 -8.30
N ILE A 249 -11.93 17.96 -8.67
CA ILE A 249 -12.74 17.17 -7.74
C ILE A 249 -11.95 16.00 -7.17
N PHE A 250 -11.25 15.24 -8.03
CA PHE A 250 -10.48 14.09 -7.55
C PHE A 250 -9.21 14.49 -6.81
N GLU A 251 -8.54 15.57 -7.21
CA GLU A 251 -7.42 16.13 -6.44
C GLU A 251 -7.88 16.54 -5.04
N GLY A 252 -9.03 17.25 -4.96
CA GLY A 252 -9.64 17.63 -3.69
C GLY A 252 -9.99 16.42 -2.83
N MET A 253 -10.54 15.36 -3.42
CA MET A 253 -10.85 14.12 -2.72
C MET A 253 -9.59 13.46 -2.14
N ILE A 254 -8.52 13.34 -2.91
CA ILE A 254 -7.25 12.77 -2.44
C ILE A 254 -6.68 13.60 -1.30
N LYS A 255 -6.63 14.93 -1.42
CA LYS A 255 -6.18 15.84 -0.37
C LYS A 255 -7.02 15.69 0.91
N HIS A 256 -8.34 15.64 0.78
CA HIS A 256 -9.26 15.42 1.89
C HIS A 256 -8.98 14.09 2.62
N LEU A 257 -8.84 12.99 1.87
CA LEU A 257 -8.57 11.67 2.44
C LEU A 257 -7.25 11.62 3.19
N PHE A 258 -6.16 12.15 2.61
CA PHE A 258 -4.86 12.18 3.28
C PHE A 258 -4.90 13.03 4.56
N LYS A 259 -5.54 14.19 4.51
CA LYS A 259 -5.72 15.04 5.69
C LYS A 259 -6.53 14.33 6.78
N LYS A 260 -7.70 13.78 6.46
CA LYS A 260 -8.61 13.17 7.45
C LYS A 260 -8.11 11.85 8.02
N ILE A 261 -7.40 11.05 7.24
CA ILE A 261 -7.01 9.68 7.62
C ILE A 261 -5.58 9.61 8.12
N ARG A 262 -4.67 10.38 7.51
CA ARG A 262 -3.23 10.34 7.81
C ARG A 262 -2.70 11.60 8.48
N GLY A 263 -3.49 12.67 8.57
CA GLY A 263 -3.03 13.99 9.05
C GLY A 263 -2.01 14.68 8.13
N ILE A 264 -1.94 14.25 6.85
CA ILE A 264 -1.01 14.81 5.87
C ILE A 264 -1.76 15.86 5.03
N GLU A 265 -1.24 17.07 4.97
CA GLU A 265 -1.77 18.15 4.16
C GLU A 265 -0.89 18.39 2.92
N PHE A 266 -1.53 18.48 1.76
CA PHE A 266 -0.89 18.90 0.51
C PHE A 266 -1.30 20.35 0.23
N ASN A 267 -0.37 21.27 0.42
CA ASN A 267 -0.64 22.71 0.24
C ASN A 267 -0.61 23.12 -1.23
N GLU A 268 0.24 22.48 -2.03
CA GLU A 268 0.40 22.77 -3.45
C GLU A 268 -0.57 21.95 -4.32
N PRO A 269 -0.98 22.46 -5.48
CA PRO A 269 -1.68 21.69 -6.49
C PRO A 269 -0.84 20.49 -6.95
N PHE A 270 -1.50 19.39 -7.34
CA PHE A 270 -0.79 18.28 -7.95
C PHE A 270 -0.27 18.69 -9.32
N LEU A 271 0.95 18.26 -9.61
CA LEU A 271 1.59 18.56 -10.88
C LEU A 271 0.77 18.01 -12.05
N ARG A 272 0.50 18.86 -13.03
CA ARG A 272 -0.09 18.49 -14.32
C ARG A 272 1.05 18.17 -15.29
N MET A 273 1.07 16.98 -15.85
CA MET A 273 2.10 16.54 -16.78
C MET A 273 1.43 15.92 -17.99
N THR A 274 1.88 16.30 -19.19
CA THR A 274 1.42 15.67 -20.43
C THR A 274 1.99 14.26 -20.54
N TRP A 275 1.30 13.36 -21.24
CA TRP A 275 1.82 12.04 -21.55
C TRP A 275 3.17 12.13 -22.31
N ALA A 276 3.30 13.10 -23.22
CA ALA A 276 4.53 13.32 -23.97
C ALA A 276 5.71 13.64 -23.05
N ASP A 277 5.52 14.53 -22.06
CA ASP A 277 6.55 14.88 -21.10
C ASP A 277 6.87 13.72 -20.15
N ALA A 278 5.86 12.99 -19.69
CA ALA A 278 6.05 11.81 -18.87
C ALA A 278 6.92 10.76 -19.58
N MET A 279 6.63 10.49 -20.84
CA MET A 279 7.42 9.57 -21.67
C MET A 279 8.81 10.12 -22.02
N LYS A 280 8.92 11.42 -22.29
CA LYS A 280 10.18 12.08 -22.64
C LYS A 280 11.17 12.05 -21.47
N TYR A 281 10.73 12.43 -20.28
CA TYR A 281 11.61 12.64 -19.13
C TYR A 281 11.70 11.45 -18.17
N TYR A 282 10.75 10.50 -18.24
CA TYR A 282 10.66 9.40 -17.26
C TYR A 282 10.38 8.03 -17.88
N GLY A 283 9.93 7.97 -19.14
CA GLY A 283 9.66 6.72 -19.86
C GLY A 283 8.47 5.91 -19.34
N SER A 284 7.59 6.54 -18.56
CA SER A 284 6.43 5.92 -17.95
C SER A 284 5.27 6.92 -17.91
N ASP A 285 4.04 6.42 -18.06
CA ASP A 285 2.80 7.18 -17.83
C ASP A 285 2.47 7.36 -16.32
N LYS A 286 3.26 6.72 -15.44
CA LYS A 286 3.19 6.81 -13.99
C LYS A 286 4.57 7.11 -13.40
N PRO A 287 5.15 8.29 -13.68
CA PRO A 287 6.52 8.60 -13.24
C PRO A 287 6.60 8.70 -11.71
N ASP A 288 7.63 8.09 -11.13
CA ASP A 288 7.98 8.35 -9.75
C ASP A 288 8.65 9.73 -9.64
N MET A 289 7.95 10.68 -9.01
CA MET A 289 8.37 12.06 -8.89
C MET A 289 9.07 12.39 -7.57
N ARG A 290 9.29 11.39 -6.70
CA ARG A 290 9.90 11.60 -5.38
C ARG A 290 11.38 11.97 -5.45
N PHE A 291 12.02 11.68 -6.57
CA PHE A 291 13.44 11.99 -6.81
C PHE A 291 13.69 12.46 -8.25
N GLY A 292 14.86 13.05 -8.49
CA GLY A 292 15.30 13.59 -9.77
C GLY A 292 15.64 12.55 -10.84
N MET A 293 16.81 12.69 -11.49
CA MET A 293 17.31 11.83 -12.57
C MET A 293 16.39 11.80 -13.81
N LYS A 294 15.93 12.98 -14.28
CA LYS A 294 15.23 13.09 -15.57
C LYS A 294 16.10 12.57 -16.71
N PHE A 295 15.47 11.97 -17.71
CA PHE A 295 16.18 11.57 -18.92
C PHE A 295 16.69 12.77 -19.67
N VAL A 296 17.91 12.63 -20.18
CA VAL A 296 18.53 13.59 -21.09
C VAL A 296 18.81 12.87 -22.40
N GLU A 297 18.25 13.39 -23.49
CA GLU A 297 18.51 12.92 -24.84
C GLU A 297 19.80 13.55 -25.38
N MET A 298 20.62 12.74 -26.05
CA MET A 298 21.92 13.16 -26.51
C MET A 298 22.32 12.59 -27.88
N LYS A 299 21.34 12.16 -28.69
CA LYS A 299 21.61 11.58 -30.03
C LYS A 299 22.43 12.51 -30.89
N ASP A 300 22.14 13.82 -30.86
CA ASP A 300 22.88 14.88 -31.59
C ASP A 300 24.35 15.00 -31.21
N LEU A 301 24.76 14.60 -30.02
CA LEU A 301 26.15 14.61 -29.55
C LEU A 301 26.92 13.33 -29.88
N THR A 302 26.22 12.29 -30.34
CA THR A 302 26.81 10.95 -30.48
C THR A 302 26.92 10.48 -31.92
N GLU A 303 26.25 11.11 -32.86
CA GLU A 303 26.24 10.72 -34.28
C GLU A 303 27.57 10.90 -34.97
N GLY A 304 27.91 10.01 -35.92
CA GLY A 304 29.06 10.15 -36.83
C GLY A 304 30.43 9.87 -36.18
N ARG A 305 30.46 9.13 -35.07
CA ARG A 305 31.69 8.79 -34.35
C ARG A 305 32.13 7.34 -34.56
N ASN A 306 31.56 6.63 -35.52
CA ASN A 306 31.83 5.22 -35.82
C ASN A 306 31.58 4.26 -34.68
N PHE A 307 30.71 4.65 -33.72
CA PHE A 307 30.20 3.75 -32.70
C PHE A 307 28.83 3.25 -33.12
N VAL A 308 28.81 2.10 -33.80
CA VAL A 308 27.63 1.52 -34.47
C VAL A 308 26.40 1.46 -33.55
N VAL A 309 26.60 1.22 -32.26
CA VAL A 309 25.50 1.14 -31.28
C VAL A 309 24.73 2.45 -31.18
N PHE A 310 25.42 3.59 -31.22
CA PHE A 310 24.81 4.91 -31.13
C PHE A 310 24.40 5.43 -32.53
N ASP A 311 25.25 5.20 -33.52
CA ASP A 311 25.01 5.68 -34.89
C ASP A 311 23.70 5.06 -35.47
N SER A 312 23.45 3.75 -35.21
CA SER A 312 22.27 3.04 -35.71
C SER A 312 21.03 3.23 -34.83
N ALA A 313 21.13 3.84 -33.65
CA ALA A 313 20.03 3.98 -32.72
C ALA A 313 19.10 5.14 -33.10
N GLU A 314 17.81 4.93 -33.00
CA GLU A 314 16.78 5.98 -33.11
C GLU A 314 16.88 6.99 -31.96
N TYR A 315 17.21 6.50 -30.75
CA TYR A 315 17.31 7.28 -29.52
C TYR A 315 18.58 6.91 -28.78
N VAL A 316 19.28 7.91 -28.30
CA VAL A 316 20.40 7.80 -27.34
C VAL A 316 20.12 8.76 -26.21
N GLY A 317 20.03 8.26 -24.98
CA GLY A 317 19.77 9.07 -23.81
C GLY A 317 20.12 8.34 -22.53
N GLY A 318 20.08 9.06 -21.42
CA GLY A 318 20.50 8.50 -20.15
C GLY A 318 20.03 9.30 -18.96
N ILE A 319 20.58 8.93 -17.82
CA ILE A 319 20.36 9.59 -16.51
C ILE A 319 21.72 9.96 -15.90
N CYS A 320 21.73 10.98 -15.06
CA CYS A 320 22.87 11.36 -14.22
C CYS A 320 22.59 10.87 -12.79
N ALA A 321 23.44 9.97 -12.31
CA ALA A 321 23.42 9.49 -10.92
C ALA A 321 24.46 10.27 -10.11
N GLU A 322 23.98 11.21 -9.30
CA GLU A 322 24.82 12.11 -8.51
C GLU A 322 25.67 11.32 -7.49
N GLY A 323 26.96 11.67 -7.38
CA GLY A 323 27.89 11.06 -6.42
C GLY A 323 28.28 9.61 -6.69
N CYS A 324 27.91 9.04 -7.84
CA CYS A 324 28.09 7.61 -8.14
C CYS A 324 29.37 7.30 -8.99
N ALA A 325 30.27 8.25 -9.21
CA ALA A 325 31.51 8.00 -9.95
C ALA A 325 32.39 6.91 -9.33
N THR A 326 32.27 6.67 -8.04
CA THR A 326 33.00 5.66 -7.26
C THR A 326 32.48 4.23 -7.45
N TYR A 327 31.40 4.02 -8.19
CA TYR A 327 30.86 2.68 -8.47
C TYR A 327 31.95 1.78 -9.01
N THR A 328 32.12 0.63 -8.39
CA THR A 328 33.12 -0.37 -8.81
C THR A 328 32.74 -0.98 -10.16
N ARG A 329 33.69 -1.62 -10.81
CA ARG A 329 33.42 -2.36 -12.05
C ARG A 329 32.32 -3.40 -11.85
N LYS A 330 32.33 -4.12 -10.72
CA LYS A 330 31.29 -5.10 -10.39
C LYS A 330 29.88 -4.49 -10.34
N GLN A 331 29.73 -3.33 -9.70
CA GLN A 331 28.45 -2.64 -9.64
C GLN A 331 27.95 -2.16 -11.02
N LEU A 332 28.86 -1.72 -11.90
CA LEU A 332 28.50 -1.34 -13.27
C LEU A 332 28.18 -2.56 -14.15
N ASP A 333 28.87 -3.67 -13.95
CA ASP A 333 28.55 -4.93 -14.61
C ASP A 333 27.17 -5.45 -14.15
N GLU A 334 26.84 -5.35 -12.86
CA GLU A 334 25.52 -5.68 -12.32
C GLU A 334 24.41 -4.81 -12.95
N LEU A 335 24.62 -3.50 -13.10
CA LEU A 335 23.67 -2.62 -13.79
C LEU A 335 23.52 -2.98 -15.27
N THR A 336 24.63 -3.37 -15.91
CA THR A 336 24.62 -3.82 -17.30
C THR A 336 23.79 -5.09 -17.46
N GLU A 337 23.97 -6.07 -16.58
CA GLU A 337 23.17 -7.30 -16.58
C GLU A 337 21.69 -7.02 -16.20
N PHE A 338 21.44 -6.06 -15.31
CA PHE A 338 20.08 -5.63 -14.97
C PHE A 338 19.33 -5.14 -16.21
N VAL A 339 19.89 -4.20 -16.98
CA VAL A 339 19.22 -3.63 -18.16
C VAL A 339 19.06 -4.62 -19.30
N LYS A 340 19.90 -5.68 -19.36
CA LYS A 340 19.80 -6.75 -20.36
C LYS A 340 18.73 -7.80 -20.05
N ARG A 341 18.15 -7.81 -18.87
CA ARG A 341 17.08 -8.77 -18.52
C ARG A 341 15.99 -8.74 -19.59
N PRO A 342 15.41 -9.90 -19.95
CA PRO A 342 14.38 -9.97 -21.02
C PRO A 342 13.21 -9.02 -20.84
N GLN A 343 12.84 -8.75 -19.58
CA GLN A 343 11.74 -7.85 -19.21
C GLN A 343 12.06 -6.37 -19.52
N ILE A 344 13.34 -5.99 -19.47
CA ILE A 344 13.82 -4.61 -19.71
C ILE A 344 14.27 -4.49 -21.17
N GLY A 345 15.10 -5.41 -21.65
CA GLY A 345 15.41 -5.63 -23.06
C GLY A 345 16.38 -4.64 -23.68
N ALA A 346 17.21 -3.95 -22.90
CA ALA A 346 18.31 -3.15 -23.42
C ALA A 346 19.46 -4.05 -23.89
N LYS A 347 20.17 -3.64 -24.94
CA LYS A 347 21.30 -4.41 -25.50
C LYS A 347 22.59 -4.27 -24.71
N GLY A 348 22.73 -3.22 -23.93
CA GLY A 348 23.92 -2.91 -23.14
C GLY A 348 23.76 -1.57 -22.42
N LEU A 349 24.75 -1.22 -21.61
CA LEU A 349 24.83 0.03 -20.86
C LEU A 349 26.16 0.71 -21.15
N VAL A 350 26.13 1.99 -21.55
CA VAL A 350 27.29 2.84 -21.61
C VAL A 350 27.31 3.72 -20.37
N TYR A 351 28.50 3.94 -19.81
CA TYR A 351 28.65 4.81 -18.66
C TYR A 351 29.80 5.81 -18.85
N VAL A 352 29.66 6.98 -18.21
CA VAL A 352 30.72 7.98 -18.08
C VAL A 352 30.85 8.38 -16.62
N ARG A 353 32.03 8.29 -16.04
CA ARG A 353 32.34 8.75 -14.69
C ARG A 353 33.05 10.08 -14.76
N PHE A 354 32.75 10.98 -13.88
CA PHE A 354 33.50 12.22 -13.67
C PHE A 354 34.23 12.11 -12.33
N ASP A 355 35.57 12.03 -12.37
CA ASP A 355 36.36 11.99 -11.14
C ASP A 355 36.20 13.27 -10.30
N GLU A 356 36.89 13.36 -9.16
CA GLU A 356 36.86 14.52 -8.26
C GLU A 356 37.37 15.81 -8.92
N ASN A 357 38.12 15.71 -9.99
CA ASN A 357 38.64 16.84 -10.80
C ASN A 357 37.73 17.12 -12.01
N GLY A 358 36.65 16.38 -12.21
CA GLY A 358 35.78 16.48 -13.36
C GLY A 358 36.34 15.85 -14.63
N THR A 359 37.37 14.98 -14.53
CA THR A 359 37.92 14.27 -15.68
C THR A 359 37.01 13.11 -16.04
N PRO A 360 36.51 13.04 -17.30
CA PRO A 360 35.63 11.96 -17.70
C PRO A 360 36.41 10.68 -18.02
N LYS A 361 35.80 9.53 -17.63
CA LYS A 361 36.25 8.20 -18.03
C LYS A 361 35.04 7.35 -18.42
N SER A 362 35.10 6.70 -19.57
CA SER A 362 33.97 5.97 -20.13
C SER A 362 34.31 4.55 -20.57
N SER A 363 33.27 3.72 -20.73
CA SER A 363 33.38 2.43 -21.42
C SER A 363 33.60 2.56 -22.94
N VAL A 364 33.45 3.79 -23.48
CA VAL A 364 33.55 4.06 -24.95
C VAL A 364 34.66 5.06 -25.30
N ASP A 365 35.66 5.20 -24.46
CA ASP A 365 36.82 6.10 -24.66
C ASP A 365 37.55 5.92 -26.01
N LYS A 366 37.40 4.74 -26.63
CA LYS A 366 37.96 4.44 -27.95
C LYS A 366 37.29 5.20 -29.10
N PHE A 367 36.06 5.65 -28.91
CA PHE A 367 35.22 6.28 -29.93
C PHE A 367 34.99 7.77 -29.68
N TYR A 368 35.09 8.21 -28.43
CA TYR A 368 34.75 9.57 -27.99
C TYR A 368 35.93 10.17 -27.22
N SER A 369 36.36 11.36 -27.61
CA SER A 369 37.40 12.09 -26.93
C SER A 369 36.96 12.59 -25.54
N ALA A 370 37.94 12.95 -24.69
CA ALA A 370 37.64 13.55 -23.40
C ALA A 370 36.76 14.83 -23.51
N ASP A 371 36.97 15.61 -24.59
CA ASP A 371 36.14 16.81 -24.84
C ASP A 371 34.70 16.47 -25.26
N ASP A 372 34.50 15.40 -26.02
CA ASP A 372 33.18 14.92 -26.33
C ASP A 372 32.45 14.47 -25.05
N LEU A 373 33.12 13.72 -24.18
CA LEU A 373 32.57 13.25 -22.91
C LEU A 373 32.29 14.41 -21.92
N LYS A 374 33.08 15.48 -21.93
CA LYS A 374 32.80 16.70 -21.17
C LYS A 374 31.49 17.38 -21.64
N LYS A 375 31.28 17.48 -22.97
CA LYS A 375 30.06 18.00 -23.55
C LYS A 375 28.83 17.17 -23.14
N TRP A 376 28.98 15.84 -23.00
CA TRP A 376 27.96 15.00 -22.44
C TRP A 376 27.64 15.36 -20.98
N GLY A 377 28.72 15.52 -20.16
CA GLY A 377 28.56 15.98 -18.78
C GLY A 377 27.78 17.31 -18.67
N GLU A 378 28.16 18.30 -19.50
CA GLU A 378 27.45 19.59 -19.56
C GLU A 378 26.00 19.44 -19.93
N ARG A 379 25.67 18.61 -20.94
CA ARG A 379 24.26 18.33 -21.35
C ARG A 379 23.45 17.71 -20.22
N PHE A 380 24.05 16.84 -19.41
CA PHE A 380 23.42 16.20 -18.25
C PHE A 380 23.44 17.04 -16.97
N GLY A 381 24.19 18.15 -16.97
CA GLY A 381 24.43 18.95 -15.75
C GLY A 381 25.27 18.20 -14.70
N ALA A 382 26.12 17.26 -15.16
CA ALA A 382 26.94 16.43 -14.29
C ALA A 382 28.03 17.26 -13.61
N LYS A 383 28.33 16.92 -12.37
CA LYS A 383 29.37 17.51 -11.53
C LYS A 383 30.51 16.50 -11.32
N PRO A 384 31.68 16.95 -10.83
CA PRO A 384 32.71 16.04 -10.33
C PRO A 384 32.10 15.07 -9.29
N GLY A 385 32.37 13.77 -9.44
CA GLY A 385 31.80 12.72 -8.62
C GLY A 385 30.56 12.03 -9.20
N ASP A 386 30.02 12.50 -10.33
CA ASP A 386 28.80 11.97 -10.92
C ASP A 386 29.06 10.84 -11.94
N LEU A 387 28.01 10.04 -12.17
CA LEU A 387 27.99 8.93 -13.10
C LEU A 387 26.85 9.09 -14.11
N LEU A 388 27.18 9.15 -15.40
CA LEU A 388 26.15 9.02 -16.45
C LEU A 388 25.93 7.56 -16.80
N LEU A 389 24.67 7.18 -16.97
CA LEU A 389 24.21 5.86 -17.40
C LEU A 389 23.37 6.05 -18.66
N ILE A 390 23.82 5.48 -19.79
CA ILE A 390 23.29 5.79 -21.12
C ILE A 390 22.84 4.51 -21.82
N LEU A 391 21.65 4.55 -22.40
CA LEU A 391 21.09 3.49 -23.24
C LEU A 391 20.82 4.00 -24.65
N ALA A 392 20.83 3.07 -25.63
CA ALA A 392 20.58 3.38 -27.02
C ALA A 392 19.72 2.29 -27.70
N GLY A 393 18.87 2.67 -28.64
CA GLY A 393 18.02 1.77 -29.40
C GLY A 393 16.74 2.42 -29.93
N PRO A 394 15.67 1.62 -30.18
CA PRO A 394 14.36 2.15 -30.56
C PRO A 394 13.79 3.04 -29.46
N ALA A 395 13.31 4.24 -29.80
CA ALA A 395 13.00 5.30 -28.84
C ALA A 395 12.11 4.86 -27.67
N MET A 396 10.96 4.26 -27.96
CA MET A 396 9.97 3.88 -26.94
C MET A 396 10.49 2.77 -26.00
N LYS A 397 11.16 1.76 -26.57
CA LYS A 397 11.75 0.66 -25.79
C LYS A 397 12.89 1.15 -24.89
N THR A 398 13.73 2.04 -25.43
CA THR A 398 14.88 2.58 -24.69
C THR A 398 14.43 3.48 -23.56
N ARG A 399 13.40 4.32 -23.74
CA ARG A 399 12.83 5.13 -22.66
C ARG A 399 12.22 4.28 -21.55
N LYS A 400 11.52 3.18 -21.88
CA LYS A 400 11.03 2.21 -20.88
C LYS A 400 12.17 1.54 -20.12
N ALA A 401 13.23 1.12 -20.82
CA ALA A 401 14.41 0.54 -20.18
C ALA A 401 15.14 1.54 -19.27
N LEU A 402 15.21 2.83 -19.68
CA LEU A 402 15.74 3.91 -18.84
C LEU A 402 14.86 4.16 -17.60
N CYS A 403 13.54 3.98 -17.70
CA CYS A 403 12.65 4.07 -16.53
C CYS A 403 13.02 3.02 -15.48
N GLU A 404 13.17 1.76 -15.89
CA GLU A 404 13.59 0.69 -14.99
C GLU A 404 14.97 0.95 -14.38
N LEU A 405 15.93 1.43 -15.18
CA LEU A 405 17.27 1.80 -14.70
C LEU A 405 17.21 2.96 -13.69
N ARG A 406 16.38 3.97 -13.95
CA ARG A 406 16.14 5.09 -13.04
C ARG A 406 15.59 4.64 -11.70
N LEU A 407 14.58 3.76 -11.71
CA LEU A 407 13.97 3.21 -10.50
C LEU A 407 14.95 2.33 -9.72
N GLU A 408 15.74 1.51 -10.40
CA GLU A 408 16.82 0.72 -9.79
C GLU A 408 17.85 1.62 -9.11
N MET A 409 18.27 2.70 -9.78
CA MET A 409 19.21 3.66 -9.20
C MET A 409 18.61 4.40 -8.00
N GLY A 410 17.33 4.81 -8.07
CA GLY A 410 16.61 5.40 -6.95
C GLY A 410 16.58 4.47 -5.74
N SER A 411 16.30 3.18 -5.96
CA SER A 411 16.33 2.16 -4.91
C SER A 411 17.70 1.95 -4.29
N ARG A 412 18.77 1.86 -5.11
CA ARG A 412 20.16 1.71 -4.64
C ARG A 412 20.65 2.92 -3.83
N LEU A 413 20.14 4.09 -4.13
CA LEU A 413 20.51 5.34 -3.47
C LEU A 413 19.58 5.68 -2.29
N GLY A 414 18.52 4.92 -2.08
CA GLY A 414 17.54 5.15 -1.00
C GLY A 414 16.69 6.41 -1.21
N LEU A 415 16.42 6.80 -2.46
CA LEU A 415 15.66 7.98 -2.86
C LEU A 415 14.15 7.72 -2.91
#